data_4cd80dab7aa204acaf77877a7b75d5ff
#
_entry.id   4cd80dab7aa204acaf77877a7b75d5ff
#
_cell.length_a   1.000
_cell.length_b   1.000
_cell.length_c   1.000
_cell.angle_alpha   90.00
_cell.angle_beta   90.00
_cell.angle_gamma   90.00
#
_symmetry.space_group_name_H-M   'P 1'
#
loop_
_entity.id
_entity.type
_entity.pdbx_description
1 polymer ?
#
loop_
_entity_poly.entity_id
_entity_poly.type
_entity_poly.pdbx_seq_one_letter_code
_entity_poly.pdbx_strand_id
1 'polypeptide(L)'
;MSFNFNNQQDFLDNIQSLANIHLSPKVIDIDKGYYPLAEMSVLGKAGLFAPHLNEYGNRLDLAILANAQVGRVCGTTGFLTWCHQVMGLYLDQTDNTALKQRILPDHIIANTFGGTALSNPMKTWANIESMRLVAKKDGQGYSIKGTLPWISHIAPDQYCGAVAQIEGTDDEVFFFLHFDKERAGKWELHACPTFSGMEGSSTWRIELQNYPISTDDIIALPCKDFIKRIRGAFVLMQMGIGAGIIMGAIDDVKEGTAVSNAFLEDQAGTLQDELDRLVARTAELAKTPFETHTDFFLDVLDVRTQGGMLSLKATQAAMLHQGAKGYLMSAAPQRRLREAQFVAIVTPAIKHLRYLSHQLMSEPNVRREIEFHI
;
A
#
# COMPACT_ATOMS: atom_id res chain seq x y z
N MET A 1 -20.61 -4.33 12.87
CA MET A 1 -19.73 -5.01 13.87
C MET A 1 -18.92 -3.92 14.54
N SER A 2 -18.75 -3.94 15.86
CA SER A 2 -17.84 -3.04 16.56
C SER A 2 -16.56 -3.79 16.88
N PHE A 3 -15.42 -3.32 16.40
CA PHE A 3 -14.12 -3.84 16.77
C PHE A 3 -13.62 -3.11 18.03
N ASN A 4 -12.86 -3.82 18.87
CA ASN A 4 -12.24 -3.26 20.05
C ASN A 4 -10.72 -3.42 19.99
N PHE A 5 -10.01 -2.30 20.05
CA PHE A 5 -8.56 -2.23 19.97
C PHE A 5 -7.89 -1.83 21.28
N ASN A 6 -8.60 -1.97 22.43
CA ASN A 6 -8.05 -1.59 23.75
C ASN A 6 -6.82 -2.42 24.14
N ASN A 7 -6.79 -3.71 23.79
CA ASN A 7 -5.58 -4.51 23.90
C ASN A 7 -4.92 -4.66 22.53
N GLN A 8 -3.97 -3.80 22.26
CA GLN A 8 -3.25 -3.76 20.99
C GLN A 8 -2.48 -5.06 20.73
N GLN A 9 -1.83 -5.63 21.75
CA GLN A 9 -1.03 -6.84 21.60
C GLN A 9 -1.91 -8.05 21.25
N ASP A 10 -3.01 -8.25 21.95
CA ASP A 10 -3.95 -9.34 21.64
C ASP A 10 -4.50 -9.23 20.22
N PHE A 11 -4.79 -8.01 19.76
CA PHE A 11 -5.22 -7.79 18.39
C PHE A 11 -4.14 -8.18 17.37
N LEU A 12 -2.89 -7.73 17.56
CA LEU A 12 -1.78 -8.06 16.68
C LEU A 12 -1.46 -9.55 16.66
N ASP A 13 -1.49 -10.21 17.83
CA ASP A 13 -1.27 -11.65 17.97
C ASP A 13 -2.37 -12.45 17.27
N ASN A 14 -3.63 -11.99 17.36
CA ASN A 14 -4.74 -12.59 16.64
C ASN A 14 -4.58 -12.47 15.12
N ILE A 15 -4.23 -11.28 14.60
CA ILE A 15 -3.97 -11.08 13.17
C ILE A 15 -2.82 -11.97 12.70
N GLN A 16 -1.72 -12.05 13.46
CA GLN A 16 -0.58 -12.92 13.13
C GLN A 16 -0.99 -14.39 13.12
N SER A 17 -1.75 -14.84 14.13
CA SER A 17 -2.24 -16.22 14.21
C SER A 17 -3.11 -16.58 13.01
N LEU A 18 -4.08 -15.72 12.64
CA LEU A 18 -4.93 -15.92 11.48
C LEU A 18 -4.14 -15.90 10.16
N ALA A 19 -3.16 -15.00 10.03
CA ALA A 19 -2.27 -14.99 8.87
C ALA A 19 -1.46 -16.31 8.76
N ASN A 20 -0.92 -16.80 9.87
CA ASN A 20 -0.21 -18.08 9.89
C ASN A 20 -1.13 -19.26 9.50
N ILE A 21 -2.35 -19.31 10.03
CA ILE A 21 -3.31 -20.41 9.76
C ILE A 21 -3.77 -20.40 8.30
N HIS A 22 -4.10 -19.23 7.76
CA HIS A 22 -4.79 -19.13 6.47
C HIS A 22 -3.86 -18.78 5.31
N LEU A 23 -2.79 -17.99 5.52
CA LEU A 23 -1.88 -17.59 4.44
C LEU A 23 -0.66 -18.52 4.30
N SER A 24 -0.04 -18.98 5.40
CA SER A 24 1.17 -19.81 5.29
C SER A 24 1.01 -21.03 4.37
N PRO A 25 -0.11 -21.78 4.40
CA PRO A 25 -0.31 -22.91 3.48
C PRO A 25 -0.46 -22.49 2.01
N LYS A 26 -0.73 -21.19 1.74
CA LYS A 26 -1.05 -20.65 0.42
C LYS A 26 0.06 -19.79 -0.18
N VAL A 27 1.13 -19.49 0.56
CA VAL A 27 2.15 -18.51 0.11
C VAL A 27 2.79 -18.86 -1.23
N ILE A 28 2.98 -20.16 -1.53
CA ILE A 28 3.55 -20.63 -2.80
C ILE A 28 2.53 -20.44 -3.94
N ASP A 29 1.27 -20.70 -3.68
CA ASP A 29 0.21 -20.51 -4.65
C ASP A 29 -0.03 -19.03 -4.93
N ILE A 30 0.02 -18.18 -3.87
CA ILE A 30 -0.06 -16.72 -3.99
C ILE A 30 1.12 -16.18 -4.82
N ASP A 31 2.34 -16.66 -4.57
CA ASP A 31 3.52 -16.28 -5.37
C ASP A 31 3.37 -16.65 -6.86
N LYS A 32 2.55 -17.66 -7.18
CA LYS A 32 2.24 -18.13 -8.55
C LYS A 32 0.96 -17.54 -9.15
N GLY A 33 0.28 -16.63 -8.45
CA GLY A 33 -0.89 -15.94 -9.00
C GLY A 33 -2.25 -16.25 -8.32
N TYR A 34 -2.27 -17.05 -7.26
CA TYR A 34 -3.50 -17.19 -6.47
C TYR A 34 -3.84 -15.89 -5.76
N TYR A 35 -5.02 -15.35 -6.01
CA TYR A 35 -5.51 -14.11 -5.41
C TYR A 35 -6.23 -14.41 -4.08
N PRO A 36 -5.68 -14.00 -2.91
CA PRO A 36 -6.06 -14.51 -1.58
C PRO A 36 -7.28 -13.77 -0.98
N LEU A 37 -8.38 -13.62 -1.70
CA LEU A 37 -9.56 -12.89 -1.22
C LEU A 37 -10.26 -13.58 -0.04
N ALA A 38 -10.31 -14.91 -0.05
CA ALA A 38 -10.93 -15.66 1.04
C ALA A 38 -10.16 -15.47 2.35
N GLU A 39 -8.84 -15.50 2.28
CA GLU A 39 -7.95 -15.27 3.41
C GLU A 39 -8.04 -13.83 3.93
N MET A 40 -8.09 -12.85 3.02
CA MET A 40 -8.29 -11.44 3.36
C MET A 40 -9.66 -11.20 4.01
N SER A 41 -10.71 -11.91 3.58
CA SER A 41 -12.04 -11.83 4.21
C SER A 41 -12.03 -12.33 5.66
N VAL A 42 -11.27 -13.39 5.97
CA VAL A 42 -11.08 -13.85 7.35
C VAL A 42 -10.40 -12.77 8.20
N LEU A 43 -9.32 -12.18 7.69
CA LEU A 43 -8.59 -11.11 8.38
C LEU A 43 -9.43 -9.83 8.55
N GLY A 44 -10.25 -9.48 7.55
CA GLY A 44 -11.17 -8.33 7.61
C GLY A 44 -12.22 -8.49 8.70
N LYS A 45 -12.80 -9.70 8.83
CA LYS A 45 -13.75 -10.02 9.91
C LYS A 45 -13.11 -9.98 11.29
N ALA A 46 -11.78 -10.14 11.38
CA ALA A 46 -11.00 -9.96 12.60
C ALA A 46 -10.61 -8.49 12.87
N GLY A 47 -10.97 -7.54 12.01
CA GLY A 47 -10.76 -6.11 12.19
C GLY A 47 -9.51 -5.53 11.52
N LEU A 48 -8.82 -6.27 10.63
CA LEU A 48 -7.59 -5.82 9.97
C LEU A 48 -7.72 -4.44 9.29
N PHE A 49 -8.89 -4.12 8.76
CA PHE A 49 -9.13 -2.93 7.94
C PHE A 49 -9.81 -1.77 8.68
N ALA A 50 -9.93 -1.87 10.01
CA ALA A 50 -10.66 -0.89 10.80
C ALA A 50 -9.79 0.14 11.57
N PRO A 51 -8.59 -0.16 12.09
CA PRO A 51 -7.92 0.68 13.08
C PRO A 51 -7.66 2.12 12.64
N HIS A 52 -7.35 2.35 11.35
CA HIS A 52 -7.01 3.67 10.80
C HIS A 52 -8.22 4.58 10.51
N LEU A 53 -9.43 4.09 10.72
CA LEU A 53 -10.66 4.83 10.40
C LEU A 53 -11.11 5.70 11.59
N ASN A 54 -11.79 6.81 11.30
CA ASN A 54 -12.27 7.78 12.30
C ASN A 54 -13.12 7.13 13.40
N GLU A 55 -14.03 6.21 13.03
CA GLU A 55 -14.89 5.49 13.96
C GLU A 55 -14.12 4.69 15.01
N TYR A 56 -12.88 4.26 14.68
CA TYR A 56 -12.02 3.44 15.52
C TYR A 56 -10.82 4.20 16.10
N GLY A 57 -10.85 5.53 16.04
CA GLY A 57 -9.88 6.41 16.70
C GLY A 57 -8.62 6.73 15.90
N ASN A 58 -8.65 6.55 14.58
CA ASN A 58 -7.53 6.88 13.67
C ASN A 58 -6.18 6.25 14.07
N ARG A 59 -6.21 4.99 14.54
CA ARG A 59 -5.02 4.25 14.94
C ARG A 59 -4.22 3.77 13.72
N LEU A 60 -3.65 4.75 12.98
CA LEU A 60 -2.82 4.46 11.81
C LEU A 60 -1.59 3.62 12.18
N ASP A 61 -0.99 3.87 13.34
CA ASP A 61 0.08 3.07 13.93
C ASP A 61 -0.30 1.59 14.02
N LEU A 62 -1.47 1.30 14.55
CA LEU A 62 -1.97 -0.05 14.73
C LEU A 62 -2.31 -0.73 13.39
N ALA A 63 -2.87 0.02 12.43
CA ALA A 63 -3.12 -0.49 11.08
C ALA A 63 -1.83 -0.89 10.36
N ILE A 64 -0.75 -0.10 10.50
CA ILE A 64 0.57 -0.39 9.96
C ILE A 64 1.15 -1.66 10.58
N LEU A 65 1.11 -1.79 11.91
CA LEU A 65 1.60 -2.97 12.63
C LEU A 65 0.80 -4.23 12.31
N ALA A 66 -0.52 -4.12 12.18
CA ALA A 66 -1.38 -5.24 11.79
C ALA A 66 -1.07 -5.71 10.36
N ASN A 67 -0.85 -4.78 9.43
CA ASN A 67 -0.40 -5.12 8.08
C ASN A 67 1.00 -5.77 8.09
N ALA A 68 1.91 -5.34 8.99
CA ALA A 68 3.21 -5.96 9.13
C ALA A 68 3.11 -7.45 9.57
N GLN A 69 2.14 -7.82 10.42
CA GLN A 69 1.91 -9.22 10.76
C GLN A 69 1.48 -10.05 9.55
N VAL A 70 0.67 -9.50 8.66
CA VAL A 70 0.29 -10.14 7.39
C VAL A 70 1.48 -10.25 6.43
N GLY A 71 2.21 -9.15 6.24
CA GLY A 71 3.38 -9.06 5.37
C GLY A 71 4.54 -9.98 5.80
N ARG A 72 4.69 -10.27 7.11
CA ARG A 72 5.65 -11.23 7.67
C ARG A 72 5.45 -12.64 7.10
N VAL A 73 4.20 -13.02 6.88
CA VAL A 73 3.83 -14.32 6.30
C VAL A 73 3.88 -14.25 4.78
N CYS A 74 3.28 -13.22 4.17
CA CYS A 74 3.18 -13.07 2.72
C CYS A 74 3.21 -11.59 2.33
N GLY A 75 4.29 -11.14 1.69
CA GLY A 75 4.45 -9.75 1.25
C GLY A 75 3.42 -9.34 0.21
N THR A 76 3.01 -10.26 -0.68
CA THR A 76 1.93 -10.01 -1.64
C THR A 76 0.62 -9.70 -0.93
N THR A 77 0.22 -10.49 0.08
CA THR A 77 -1.01 -10.21 0.86
C THR A 77 -0.86 -8.94 1.71
N GLY A 78 0.33 -8.66 2.25
CA GLY A 78 0.62 -7.38 2.91
C GLY A 78 0.43 -6.17 1.99
N PHE A 79 0.83 -6.29 0.73
CA PHE A 79 0.57 -5.25 -0.28
C PHE A 79 -0.93 -5.11 -0.60
N LEU A 80 -1.66 -6.20 -0.76
CA LEU A 80 -3.11 -6.16 -0.97
C LEU A 80 -3.84 -5.56 0.24
N THR A 81 -3.37 -5.88 1.46
CA THR A 81 -3.86 -5.27 2.70
C THR A 81 -3.70 -3.76 2.67
N TRP A 82 -2.54 -3.26 2.27
CA TRP A 82 -2.31 -1.83 2.09
C TRP A 82 -3.23 -1.22 1.03
N CYS A 83 -3.40 -1.84 -0.13
CA CYS A 83 -4.32 -1.37 -1.18
C CYS A 83 -5.74 -1.19 -0.63
N HIS A 84 -6.22 -2.19 0.13
CA HIS A 84 -7.54 -2.18 0.72
C HIS A 84 -7.67 -1.13 1.83
N GLN A 85 -6.72 -1.05 2.76
CA GLN A 85 -6.70 -0.02 3.80
C GLN A 85 -6.70 1.40 3.22
N VAL A 86 -5.95 1.65 2.14
CA VAL A 86 -5.91 2.95 1.47
C VAL A 86 -7.25 3.31 0.84
N MET A 87 -7.97 2.34 0.27
CA MET A 87 -9.33 2.61 -0.20
C MET A 87 -10.27 2.94 0.97
N GLY A 88 -10.13 2.24 2.09
CA GLY A 88 -10.83 2.57 3.34
C GLY A 88 -10.55 4.00 3.82
N LEU A 89 -9.28 4.44 3.74
CA LEU A 89 -8.87 5.81 4.04
C LEU A 89 -9.60 6.83 3.14
N TYR A 90 -9.72 6.56 1.83
CA TYR A 90 -10.43 7.47 0.92
C TYR A 90 -11.91 7.57 1.27
N LEU A 91 -12.55 6.44 1.55
CA LEU A 91 -13.96 6.37 1.94
C LEU A 91 -14.23 7.02 3.30
N ASP A 92 -13.27 6.91 4.24
CA ASP A 92 -13.42 7.52 5.56
C ASP A 92 -13.26 9.05 5.52
N GLN A 93 -12.35 9.54 4.69
CA GLN A 93 -11.97 10.95 4.61
C GLN A 93 -12.77 11.76 3.59
N THR A 94 -13.60 11.13 2.73
CA THR A 94 -14.44 11.85 1.77
C THR A 94 -15.56 12.63 2.44
N ASP A 95 -15.90 13.78 1.89
CA ASP A 95 -17.09 14.56 2.27
C ASP A 95 -18.38 14.00 1.61
N ASN A 96 -18.25 13.04 0.68
CA ASN A 96 -19.37 12.34 0.07
C ASN A 96 -19.93 11.28 1.02
N THR A 97 -20.82 11.69 1.91
CA THR A 97 -21.41 10.81 2.93
C THR A 97 -22.23 9.67 2.33
N ALA A 98 -22.85 9.87 1.17
CA ALA A 98 -23.62 8.83 0.47
C ALA A 98 -22.70 7.71 -0.02
N LEU A 99 -21.54 8.05 -0.62
CA LEU A 99 -20.54 7.09 -1.03
C LEU A 99 -19.96 6.31 0.17
N LYS A 100 -19.59 7.05 1.23
CA LYS A 100 -19.09 6.48 2.48
C LYS A 100 -20.07 5.45 3.06
N GLN A 101 -21.33 5.83 3.24
CA GLN A 101 -22.36 4.95 3.81
C GLN A 101 -22.65 3.72 2.94
N ARG A 102 -22.58 3.88 1.61
CA ARG A 102 -22.85 2.81 0.65
C ARG A 102 -21.75 1.73 0.65
N ILE A 103 -20.49 2.12 0.79
CA ILE A 103 -19.36 1.21 0.52
C ILE A 103 -18.60 0.80 1.79
N LEU A 104 -18.32 1.74 2.70
CA LEU A 104 -17.41 1.52 3.82
C LEU A 104 -17.81 0.37 4.75
N PRO A 105 -19.10 0.14 5.10
CA PRO A 105 -19.46 -0.95 6.01
C PRO A 105 -19.04 -2.35 5.53
N ASP A 106 -19.23 -2.67 4.26
CA ASP A 106 -18.85 -3.96 3.67
C ASP A 106 -17.35 -4.01 3.37
N HIS A 107 -16.73 -2.86 3.07
CA HIS A 107 -15.30 -2.73 2.86
C HIS A 107 -14.51 -3.07 4.14
N ILE A 108 -14.89 -2.53 5.29
CA ILE A 108 -14.18 -2.74 6.56
C ILE A 108 -14.06 -4.21 6.94
N ILE A 109 -15.09 -5.02 6.66
CA ILE A 109 -15.13 -6.44 6.99
C ILE A 109 -14.72 -7.35 5.82
N ALA A 110 -14.23 -6.73 4.73
CA ALA A 110 -13.82 -7.41 3.49
C ALA A 110 -14.91 -8.33 2.88
N ASN A 111 -16.16 -7.88 2.90
CA ASN A 111 -17.22 -8.43 2.07
C ASN A 111 -17.12 -7.92 0.62
N THR A 112 -16.60 -6.71 0.44
CA THR A 112 -16.25 -6.12 -0.85
C THR A 112 -14.78 -5.68 -0.83
N PHE A 113 -14.14 -5.58 -1.99
CA PHE A 113 -12.73 -5.29 -2.09
C PHE A 113 -12.45 -4.10 -2.99
N GLY A 114 -11.47 -3.31 -2.60
CA GLY A 114 -11.07 -2.16 -3.38
C GLY A 114 -9.64 -1.73 -3.12
N GLY A 115 -9.05 -1.04 -4.10
CA GLY A 115 -7.67 -0.62 -4.09
C GLY A 115 -7.47 0.84 -4.51
N THR A 116 -6.29 1.15 -4.99
CA THR A 116 -5.87 2.50 -5.36
C THR A 116 -5.25 2.56 -6.75
N ALA A 117 -5.59 3.60 -7.50
CA ALA A 117 -5.02 3.90 -8.82
C ALA A 117 -4.23 5.23 -8.82
N LEU A 118 -3.63 5.61 -7.68
CA LEU A 118 -2.89 6.88 -7.55
C LEU A 118 -1.44 6.84 -8.08
N SER A 119 -0.96 5.72 -8.61
CA SER A 119 0.41 5.63 -9.12
C SER A 119 0.71 6.67 -10.21
N ASN A 120 -0.16 6.81 -11.20
CA ASN A 120 0.00 7.81 -12.26
C ASN A 120 -0.20 9.24 -11.74
N PRO A 121 -1.28 9.58 -11.01
CA PRO A 121 -1.45 10.92 -10.47
C PRO A 121 -0.26 11.40 -9.63
N MET A 122 0.26 10.56 -8.72
CA MET A 122 1.43 10.94 -7.90
C MET A 122 2.67 11.28 -8.73
N LYS A 123 2.90 10.57 -9.83
CA LYS A 123 4.00 10.87 -10.75
C LYS A 123 3.72 12.13 -11.59
N THR A 124 2.45 12.36 -11.93
CA THR A 124 2.04 13.58 -12.62
C THR A 124 2.29 14.81 -11.76
N TRP A 125 1.88 14.78 -10.50
CA TRP A 125 2.12 15.89 -9.56
C TRP A 125 3.60 16.12 -9.24
N ALA A 126 4.44 15.12 -9.41
CA ALA A 126 5.89 15.23 -9.31
C ALA A 126 6.57 15.59 -10.65
N ASN A 127 5.82 15.91 -11.70
CA ASN A 127 6.31 16.20 -13.05
C ASN A 127 7.14 15.06 -13.70
N ILE A 128 6.84 13.80 -13.36
CA ILE A 128 7.51 12.61 -13.88
C ILE A 128 6.83 12.09 -15.16
N GLU A 129 5.49 12.13 -15.19
CA GLU A 129 4.68 11.70 -16.34
C GLU A 129 3.37 12.51 -16.44
N SER A 130 2.69 12.45 -17.59
CA SER A 130 1.40 13.12 -17.78
C SER A 130 0.24 12.32 -17.19
N MET A 131 -0.87 13.00 -16.83
CA MET A 131 -2.11 12.35 -16.42
C MET A 131 -2.65 11.47 -17.56
N ARG A 132 -3.04 10.25 -17.21
CA ARG A 132 -3.46 9.23 -18.18
C ARG A 132 -4.98 9.15 -18.34
N LEU A 133 -5.74 9.59 -17.35
CA LEU A 133 -7.19 9.64 -17.41
C LEU A 133 -7.64 11.08 -17.65
N VAL A 134 -8.62 11.25 -18.55
CA VAL A 134 -9.27 12.52 -18.86
C VAL A 134 -10.75 12.40 -18.50
N ALA A 135 -11.27 13.41 -17.81
CA ALA A 135 -12.66 13.55 -17.43
C ALA A 135 -13.32 14.65 -18.28
N LYS A 136 -14.24 14.28 -19.14
CA LYS A 136 -15.05 15.23 -19.90
C LYS A 136 -16.38 15.45 -19.17
N LYS A 137 -16.77 16.72 -18.99
CA LYS A 137 -18.06 17.06 -18.36
C LYS A 137 -19.23 16.43 -19.11
N ASP A 138 -20.11 15.74 -18.40
CA ASP A 138 -21.31 15.10 -18.93
C ASP A 138 -22.46 15.24 -17.92
N GLY A 139 -23.38 16.14 -18.23
CA GLY A 139 -24.47 16.52 -17.32
C GLY A 139 -23.96 17.00 -15.96
N GLN A 140 -24.40 16.37 -14.89
CA GLN A 140 -23.94 16.65 -13.52
C GLN A 140 -22.65 15.89 -13.14
N GLY A 141 -22.24 14.90 -13.95
CA GLY A 141 -21.08 14.07 -13.73
C GLY A 141 -19.99 14.27 -14.79
N TYR A 142 -19.28 13.18 -15.06
CA TYR A 142 -18.20 13.15 -16.06
C TYR A 142 -18.19 11.81 -16.81
N SER A 143 -17.68 11.85 -18.03
CA SER A 143 -17.32 10.69 -18.85
C SER A 143 -15.80 10.54 -18.84
N ILE A 144 -15.28 9.40 -18.36
CA ILE A 144 -13.85 9.17 -18.20
C ILE A 144 -13.31 8.33 -19.35
N LYS A 145 -12.14 8.75 -19.88
CA LYS A 145 -11.40 8.01 -20.90
C LYS A 145 -9.92 7.94 -20.56
N GLY A 146 -9.28 6.82 -20.89
CA GLY A 146 -7.82 6.65 -20.81
C GLY A 146 -7.42 5.25 -20.36
N THR A 147 -6.13 5.07 -20.07
CA THR A 147 -5.57 3.76 -19.72
C THR A 147 -4.66 3.87 -18.50
N LEU A 148 -4.86 2.99 -17.52
CA LEU A 148 -3.99 2.83 -16.36
C LEU A 148 -3.20 1.52 -16.51
N PRO A 149 -1.86 1.56 -16.50
CA PRO A 149 -1.06 0.39 -16.91
C PRO A 149 -1.03 -0.75 -15.92
N TRP A 150 -0.96 -0.47 -14.62
CA TRP A 150 -0.76 -1.51 -13.59
C TRP A 150 -1.50 -1.13 -12.31
N ILE A 151 -2.71 -1.61 -12.17
CA ILE A 151 -3.52 -1.42 -10.98
C ILE A 151 -3.75 -2.77 -10.33
N SER A 152 -3.34 -2.89 -9.09
CA SER A 152 -3.42 -4.12 -8.30
C SER A 152 -4.69 -4.15 -7.44
N HIS A 153 -5.03 -5.32 -6.94
CA HIS A 153 -6.20 -5.55 -6.10
C HIS A 153 -7.51 -5.27 -6.84
N ILE A 154 -7.59 -5.71 -8.10
CA ILE A 154 -8.72 -5.48 -9.00
C ILE A 154 -9.21 -6.79 -9.61
N ALA A 155 -10.53 -6.94 -9.62
CA ALA A 155 -11.29 -7.97 -10.36
C ALA A 155 -12.67 -7.41 -10.71
N PRO A 156 -13.48 -8.10 -11.54
CA PRO A 156 -14.90 -7.77 -11.72
C PRO A 156 -15.62 -7.65 -10.36
N ASP A 157 -16.54 -6.73 -10.26
CA ASP A 157 -17.31 -6.35 -9.05
C ASP A 157 -16.45 -5.76 -7.91
N GLN A 158 -15.17 -5.40 -8.18
CA GLN A 158 -14.31 -4.64 -7.27
C GLN A 158 -14.14 -3.19 -7.73
N TYR A 159 -13.45 -2.37 -6.92
CA TYR A 159 -13.33 -0.93 -7.17
C TYR A 159 -11.97 -0.37 -6.77
N CYS A 160 -11.69 0.85 -7.21
CA CYS A 160 -10.54 1.61 -6.73
C CYS A 160 -10.81 3.13 -6.73
N GLY A 161 -10.03 3.86 -5.95
CA GLY A 161 -9.95 5.31 -6.09
C GLY A 161 -9.05 5.70 -7.25
N ALA A 162 -9.55 6.50 -8.20
CA ALA A 162 -8.83 6.95 -9.38
C ALA A 162 -8.97 8.46 -9.61
N VAL A 163 -7.96 9.08 -10.24
CA VAL A 163 -7.93 10.51 -10.54
C VAL A 163 -7.88 10.73 -12.05
N ALA A 164 -8.66 11.69 -12.55
CA ALA A 164 -8.64 12.13 -13.93
C ALA A 164 -8.51 13.64 -14.02
N GLN A 165 -7.78 14.11 -15.05
CA GLN A 165 -7.69 15.53 -15.42
C GLN A 165 -9.02 15.97 -16.02
N ILE A 166 -9.60 17.06 -15.56
CA ILE A 166 -10.80 17.63 -16.17
C ILE A 166 -10.42 18.37 -17.46
N GLU A 167 -11.05 17.97 -18.57
CA GLU A 167 -10.77 18.51 -19.89
C GLU A 167 -10.89 20.03 -19.95
N GLY A 168 -9.85 20.71 -20.43
CA GLY A 168 -9.81 22.16 -20.58
C GLY A 168 -9.58 22.96 -19.30
N THR A 169 -9.22 22.30 -18.19
CA THR A 169 -8.93 22.96 -16.91
C THR A 169 -7.63 22.43 -16.31
N ASP A 170 -7.15 23.06 -15.21
CA ASP A 170 -6.04 22.59 -14.37
C ASP A 170 -6.54 21.78 -13.15
N ASP A 171 -7.82 21.46 -13.11
CA ASP A 171 -8.43 20.71 -12.03
C ASP A 171 -8.49 19.21 -12.32
N GLU A 172 -8.46 18.43 -11.28
CA GLU A 172 -8.64 16.98 -11.33
C GLU A 172 -9.83 16.55 -10.47
N VAL A 173 -10.50 15.48 -10.90
CA VAL A 173 -11.54 14.81 -10.13
C VAL A 173 -11.00 13.50 -9.56
N PHE A 174 -11.15 13.29 -8.25
CA PHE A 174 -10.90 12.02 -7.60
C PHE A 174 -12.23 11.27 -7.47
N PHE A 175 -12.31 10.06 -8.01
CA PHE A 175 -13.57 9.33 -8.13
C PHE A 175 -13.44 7.85 -7.78
N PHE A 176 -14.56 7.26 -7.41
CA PHE A 176 -14.76 5.84 -7.19
C PHE A 176 -14.96 5.14 -8.54
N LEU A 177 -13.98 4.34 -8.94
CA LEU A 177 -14.00 3.54 -10.16
C LEU A 177 -14.44 2.12 -9.80
N HIS A 178 -15.64 1.71 -10.23
CA HIS A 178 -16.23 0.42 -9.94
C HIS A 178 -16.33 -0.44 -11.20
N PHE A 179 -15.85 -1.68 -11.14
CA PHE A 179 -15.85 -2.63 -12.26
C PHE A 179 -17.12 -3.49 -12.26
N ASP A 180 -18.27 -2.84 -12.13
CA ASP A 180 -19.58 -3.47 -12.07
C ASP A 180 -20.14 -3.84 -13.44
N LYS A 181 -21.18 -4.67 -13.44
CA LYS A 181 -21.87 -5.12 -14.65
C LYS A 181 -22.72 -4.03 -15.31
N GLU A 182 -23.17 -3.00 -14.55
CA GLU A 182 -23.99 -1.92 -15.08
C GLU A 182 -23.18 -1.04 -16.02
N ARG A 183 -21.88 -0.93 -15.77
CA ARG A 183 -20.90 -0.21 -16.60
C ARG A 183 -20.11 -1.13 -17.54
N ALA A 184 -20.59 -2.38 -17.76
CA ALA A 184 -19.95 -3.32 -18.70
C ALA A 184 -19.81 -2.68 -20.10
N GLY A 185 -18.66 -2.92 -20.75
CA GLY A 185 -18.31 -2.31 -22.04
C GLY A 185 -17.81 -0.85 -21.94
N LYS A 186 -17.72 -0.27 -20.74
CA LYS A 186 -17.09 1.03 -20.48
C LYS A 186 -15.71 0.87 -19.82
N TRP A 187 -15.38 -0.32 -19.37
CA TRP A 187 -14.09 -0.71 -18.82
C TRP A 187 -13.66 -2.07 -19.33
N GLU A 188 -12.35 -2.23 -19.49
CA GLU A 188 -11.73 -3.51 -19.85
C GLU A 188 -10.52 -3.76 -18.96
N LEU A 189 -10.34 -5.02 -18.51
CA LEU A 189 -9.17 -5.49 -17.79
C LEU A 189 -8.31 -6.32 -18.73
N HIS A 190 -7.07 -5.92 -18.94
CA HIS A 190 -6.10 -6.63 -19.77
C HIS A 190 -5.00 -7.21 -18.88
N ALA A 191 -4.68 -8.49 -19.09
CA ALA A 191 -3.61 -9.16 -18.37
C ALA A 191 -2.27 -8.43 -18.56
N CYS A 192 -1.51 -8.34 -17.47
CA CYS A 192 -0.15 -7.82 -17.50
C CYS A 192 0.83 -8.93 -17.89
N PRO A 193 2.04 -8.59 -18.37
CA PRO A 193 3.14 -9.53 -18.47
C PRO A 193 3.47 -10.13 -17.10
N THR A 194 4.06 -11.33 -17.09
CA THR A 194 4.54 -11.97 -15.86
C THR A 194 5.58 -11.11 -15.16
N PHE A 195 5.35 -10.85 -13.88
CA PHE A 195 6.26 -10.11 -13.02
C PHE A 195 7.27 -11.06 -12.34
N SER A 196 8.35 -10.53 -11.80
CA SER A 196 9.33 -11.34 -11.04
C SER A 196 8.79 -11.80 -9.69
N GLY A 197 7.71 -11.17 -9.20
CA GLY A 197 7.01 -11.49 -7.95
C GLY A 197 5.69 -10.75 -7.87
N MET A 198 4.94 -10.95 -6.79
CA MET A 198 3.63 -10.32 -6.57
C MET A 198 2.53 -10.79 -7.54
N GLU A 199 2.66 -11.94 -8.18
CA GLU A 199 1.70 -12.45 -9.17
C GLU A 199 0.28 -12.61 -8.59
N GLY A 200 0.15 -12.96 -7.30
CA GLY A 200 -1.14 -13.06 -6.60
C GLY A 200 -1.79 -11.71 -6.28
N SER A 201 -1.21 -10.59 -6.71
CA SER A 201 -1.75 -9.25 -6.44
C SER A 201 -2.93 -8.84 -7.33
N SER A 202 -3.35 -9.68 -8.28
CA SER A 202 -4.42 -9.36 -9.25
C SER A 202 -4.22 -7.98 -9.87
N THR A 203 -3.11 -7.85 -10.64
CA THR A 203 -2.71 -6.60 -11.29
C THR A 203 -3.11 -6.59 -12.74
N TRP A 204 -3.78 -5.51 -13.17
CA TRP A 204 -4.35 -5.38 -14.50
C TRP A 204 -3.97 -4.05 -15.15
N ARG A 205 -3.86 -4.02 -16.46
CA ARG A 205 -3.99 -2.80 -17.25
C ARG A 205 -5.49 -2.53 -17.43
N ILE A 206 -5.91 -1.34 -17.04
CA ILE A 206 -7.32 -0.91 -17.14
C ILE A 206 -7.46 0.04 -18.30
N GLU A 207 -8.43 -0.20 -19.17
CA GLU A 207 -8.84 0.72 -20.21
C GLU A 207 -10.26 1.20 -19.96
N LEU A 208 -10.46 2.54 -19.99
CA LEU A 208 -11.75 3.19 -19.80
C LEU A 208 -12.17 3.88 -21.11
N GLN A 209 -13.40 3.62 -21.53
CA GLN A 209 -13.98 4.23 -22.73
C GLN A 209 -15.35 4.83 -22.43
N ASN A 210 -15.36 6.18 -22.29
CA ASN A 210 -16.56 6.91 -21.90
C ASN A 210 -17.22 6.31 -20.66
N TYR A 211 -16.41 5.99 -19.64
CA TYR A 211 -16.87 5.45 -18.38
C TYR A 211 -17.60 6.54 -17.60
N PRO A 212 -18.91 6.37 -17.29
CA PRO A 212 -19.69 7.39 -16.64
C PRO A 212 -19.42 7.40 -15.13
N ILE A 213 -19.25 8.58 -14.56
CA ILE A 213 -19.28 8.84 -13.13
C ILE A 213 -20.32 9.90 -12.80
N SER A 214 -21.10 9.65 -11.78
CA SER A 214 -22.06 10.60 -11.21
C SER A 214 -21.44 11.40 -10.06
N THR A 215 -22.17 12.36 -9.52
CA THR A 215 -21.80 13.05 -8.27
C THR A 215 -21.62 12.08 -7.10
N ASP A 216 -22.39 10.97 -7.08
CA ASP A 216 -22.34 9.97 -6.02
C ASP A 216 -21.06 9.11 -6.07
N ASP A 217 -20.33 9.16 -7.19
CA ASP A 217 -19.05 8.47 -7.35
C ASP A 217 -17.84 9.39 -7.08
N ILE A 218 -18.05 10.69 -6.83
CA ILE A 218 -16.95 11.63 -6.56
C ILE A 218 -16.46 11.46 -5.12
N ILE A 219 -15.17 11.14 -4.98
CA ILE A 219 -14.47 11.07 -3.68
C ILE A 219 -14.08 12.49 -3.25
N ALA A 220 -13.49 13.27 -4.15
CA ALA A 220 -13.12 14.66 -3.88
C ALA A 220 -13.07 15.52 -5.14
N LEU A 221 -13.57 16.75 -5.00
CA LEU A 221 -13.47 17.82 -5.98
C LEU A 221 -13.51 19.16 -5.24
N PRO A 222 -12.41 19.94 -5.19
CA PRO A 222 -11.12 19.71 -5.85
C PRO A 222 -10.32 18.55 -5.29
N CYS A 223 -9.58 17.85 -6.15
CA CYS A 223 -8.79 16.68 -5.80
C CYS A 223 -7.53 17.04 -4.97
N LYS A 224 -6.84 18.12 -5.33
CA LYS A 224 -5.51 18.49 -4.78
C LYS A 224 -5.53 18.69 -3.26
N ASP A 225 -6.53 19.36 -2.72
CA ASP A 225 -6.63 19.62 -1.28
C ASP A 225 -6.88 18.33 -0.48
N PHE A 226 -7.73 17.47 -1.01
CA PHE A 226 -7.96 16.14 -0.43
C PHE A 226 -6.68 15.32 -0.38
N ILE A 227 -5.97 15.23 -1.50
CA ILE A 227 -4.70 14.48 -1.59
C ILE A 227 -3.64 15.08 -0.66
N LYS A 228 -3.52 16.40 -0.59
CA LYS A 228 -2.58 17.07 0.33
C LYS A 228 -2.85 16.66 1.79
N ARG A 229 -4.13 16.53 2.17
CA ARG A 229 -4.54 16.10 3.52
C ARG A 229 -4.18 14.65 3.81
N ILE A 230 -4.42 13.73 2.87
CA ILE A 230 -4.25 12.29 3.12
C ILE A 230 -2.88 11.73 2.74
N ARG A 231 -2.02 12.47 2.04
CA ARG A 231 -0.76 11.97 1.46
C ARG A 231 0.20 11.40 2.52
N GLY A 232 0.24 12.01 3.72
CA GLY A 232 1.04 11.50 4.84
C GLY A 232 0.60 10.12 5.27
N ALA A 233 -0.70 9.94 5.55
CA ALA A 233 -1.29 8.66 5.91
C ALA A 233 -1.07 7.60 4.79
N PHE A 234 -1.33 7.97 3.54
CA PHE A 234 -1.14 7.09 2.37
C PHE A 234 0.27 6.51 2.29
N VAL A 235 1.30 7.34 2.47
CA VAL A 235 2.70 6.91 2.38
C VAL A 235 3.11 6.13 3.64
N LEU A 236 2.71 6.58 4.85
CA LEU A 236 3.02 5.89 6.10
C LEU A 236 2.44 4.47 6.13
N MET A 237 1.25 4.25 5.61
CA MET A 237 0.63 2.91 5.58
C MET A 237 1.45 1.90 4.76
N GLN A 238 2.28 2.34 3.81
CA GLN A 238 3.20 1.45 3.08
C GLN A 238 4.30 0.87 3.98
N MET A 239 4.56 1.50 5.14
CA MET A 239 5.53 0.97 6.10
C MET A 239 5.15 -0.42 6.62
N GLY A 240 3.85 -0.75 6.68
CA GLY A 240 3.38 -2.08 7.05
C GLY A 240 3.86 -3.18 6.10
N ILE A 241 3.89 -2.91 4.79
CA ILE A 241 4.40 -3.87 3.79
C ILE A 241 5.89 -4.14 4.04
N GLY A 242 6.70 -3.05 4.11
CA GLY A 242 8.14 -3.14 4.30
C GLY A 242 8.51 -3.80 5.63
N ALA A 243 7.90 -3.35 6.74
CA ALA A 243 8.14 -3.90 8.06
C ALA A 243 7.83 -5.41 8.13
N GLY A 244 6.71 -5.84 7.53
CA GLY A 244 6.35 -7.26 7.48
C GLY A 244 7.40 -8.12 6.75
N ILE A 245 7.85 -7.67 5.59
CA ILE A 245 8.89 -8.39 4.82
C ILE A 245 10.21 -8.43 5.60
N ILE A 246 10.59 -7.32 6.28
CA ILE A 246 11.78 -7.27 7.13
C ILE A 246 11.66 -8.27 8.30
N MET A 247 10.51 -8.31 8.99
CA MET A 247 10.25 -9.27 10.07
C MET A 247 10.42 -10.71 9.59
N GLY A 248 9.82 -11.05 8.44
CA GLY A 248 9.97 -12.37 7.85
C GLY A 248 11.41 -12.69 7.42
N ALA A 249 12.16 -11.71 6.92
CA ALA A 249 13.58 -11.89 6.58
C ALA A 249 14.44 -12.11 7.83
N ILE A 250 14.14 -11.42 8.94
CA ILE A 250 14.80 -11.64 10.24
C ILE A 250 14.54 -13.07 10.74
N ASP A 251 13.31 -13.59 10.55
CA ASP A 251 13.01 -14.99 10.89
C ASP A 251 13.86 -15.95 10.05
N ASP A 252 14.00 -15.71 8.73
CA ASP A 252 14.85 -16.53 7.87
C ASP A 252 16.34 -16.46 8.28
N VAL A 253 16.83 -15.28 8.74
CA VAL A 253 18.20 -15.13 9.27
C VAL A 253 18.38 -15.99 10.53
N LYS A 254 17.40 -15.96 11.46
CA LYS A 254 17.42 -16.76 12.70
C LYS A 254 17.40 -18.26 12.44
N GLU A 255 16.75 -18.72 11.37
CA GLU A 255 16.72 -20.12 10.96
C GLU A 255 18.04 -20.61 10.36
N GLY A 256 18.93 -19.71 9.95
CA GLY A 256 20.24 -20.01 9.42
C GLY A 256 21.20 -20.47 10.52
N THR A 257 21.50 -21.77 10.62
CA THR A 257 22.28 -22.38 11.71
C THR A 257 23.75 -22.68 11.37
N ALA A 258 24.21 -22.30 10.18
CA ALA A 258 25.61 -22.57 9.79
C ALA A 258 26.62 -21.75 10.63
N VAL A 259 27.67 -22.39 11.14
CA VAL A 259 28.72 -21.71 11.93
C VAL A 259 29.35 -20.54 11.17
N SER A 260 29.46 -20.65 9.84
CA SER A 260 29.96 -19.60 8.96
C SER A 260 29.09 -18.34 8.94
N ASN A 261 27.82 -18.42 9.34
CA ASN A 261 26.92 -17.25 9.38
C ASN A 261 27.38 -16.19 10.40
N ALA A 262 28.20 -16.59 11.41
CA ALA A 262 28.79 -15.65 12.37
C ALA A 262 29.71 -14.60 11.71
N PHE A 263 30.19 -14.86 10.49
CA PHE A 263 31.04 -13.95 9.73
C PHE A 263 30.30 -13.04 8.75
N LEU A 264 28.97 -13.11 8.71
CA LEU A 264 28.15 -12.18 7.94
C LEU A 264 27.90 -10.90 8.75
N GLU A 265 27.88 -9.74 8.07
CA GLU A 265 27.74 -8.44 8.72
C GLU A 265 26.33 -8.24 9.30
N ASP A 266 25.29 -8.63 8.52
CA ASP A 266 23.90 -8.39 8.88
C ASP A 266 23.33 -9.55 9.69
N GLN A 267 23.42 -9.43 11.01
CA GLN A 267 22.87 -10.38 11.97
C GLN A 267 21.40 -10.04 12.33
N ALA A 268 20.64 -11.05 12.79
CA ALA A 268 19.24 -10.89 13.16
C ALA A 268 19.02 -9.79 14.21
N GLY A 269 19.91 -9.67 15.20
CA GLY A 269 19.84 -8.63 16.24
C GLY A 269 20.01 -7.23 15.66
N THR A 270 21.02 -7.01 14.81
CA THR A 270 21.25 -5.71 14.17
C THR A 270 20.06 -5.28 13.29
N LEU A 271 19.53 -6.20 12.49
CA LEU A 271 18.37 -5.95 11.65
C LEU A 271 17.12 -5.66 12.48
N GLN A 272 16.95 -6.34 13.62
CA GLN A 272 15.85 -6.06 14.55
C GLN A 272 15.95 -4.67 15.15
N ASP A 273 17.14 -4.25 15.62
CA ASP A 273 17.36 -2.92 16.17
C ASP A 273 17.08 -1.80 15.15
N GLU A 274 17.44 -2.03 13.87
CA GLU A 274 17.13 -1.09 12.78
C GLU A 274 15.61 -1.02 12.53
N LEU A 275 14.94 -2.16 12.51
CA LEU A 275 13.48 -2.23 12.35
C LEU A 275 12.76 -1.54 13.51
N ASP A 276 13.18 -1.79 14.75
CA ASP A 276 12.54 -1.21 15.94
C ASP A 276 12.62 0.32 15.95
N ARG A 277 13.79 0.89 15.58
CA ARG A 277 13.95 2.34 15.41
C ARG A 277 13.02 2.89 14.32
N LEU A 278 12.91 2.19 13.21
CA LEU A 278 12.07 2.58 12.08
C LEU A 278 10.57 2.53 12.44
N VAL A 279 10.14 1.47 13.13
CA VAL A 279 8.77 1.31 13.64
C VAL A 279 8.42 2.39 14.65
N ALA A 280 9.32 2.68 15.60
CA ALA A 280 9.11 3.74 16.59
C ALA A 280 8.94 5.11 15.92
N ARG A 281 9.79 5.46 14.94
CA ARG A 281 9.67 6.70 14.18
C ARG A 281 8.38 6.77 13.36
N THR A 282 7.99 5.66 12.72
CA THR A 282 6.74 5.55 11.98
C THR A 282 5.53 5.78 12.89
N ALA A 283 5.52 5.16 14.09
CA ALA A 283 4.45 5.32 15.07
C ALA A 283 4.32 6.77 15.57
N GLU A 284 5.44 7.49 15.71
CA GLU A 284 5.40 8.91 16.08
C GLU A 284 4.75 9.76 14.99
N LEU A 285 5.15 9.59 13.74
CA LEU A 285 4.53 10.28 12.59
C LEU A 285 3.05 9.90 12.40
N ALA A 286 2.69 8.68 12.73
CA ALA A 286 1.31 8.18 12.63
C ALA A 286 0.33 8.81 13.65
N LYS A 287 0.82 9.58 14.63
CA LYS A 287 -0.05 10.33 15.58
C LYS A 287 -0.75 11.52 14.91
N THR A 288 -0.14 12.10 13.88
CA THR A 288 -0.68 13.25 13.14
C THR A 288 -0.72 12.98 11.63
N PRO A 289 -1.38 11.91 11.18
CA PRO A 289 -1.23 11.39 9.82
C PRO A 289 -1.79 12.32 8.73
N PHE A 290 -2.59 13.30 9.12
CA PHE A 290 -3.22 14.30 8.24
C PHE A 290 -2.54 15.68 8.30
N GLU A 291 -1.38 15.76 8.94
CA GLU A 291 -0.56 16.97 8.93
C GLU A 291 -0.11 17.31 7.50
N THR A 292 -0.21 18.60 7.12
CA THR A 292 0.00 19.05 5.74
C THR A 292 1.28 19.85 5.53
N HIS A 293 2.02 20.16 6.60
CA HIS A 293 3.28 20.90 6.52
C HIS A 293 4.34 20.12 5.75
N THR A 294 5.17 20.85 5.03
CA THR A 294 6.22 20.26 4.19
C THR A 294 7.24 19.48 5.01
N ASP A 295 7.66 19.98 6.18
CA ASP A 295 8.61 19.31 7.06
C ASP A 295 8.11 17.95 7.54
N PHE A 296 6.83 17.86 7.94
CA PHE A 296 6.19 16.57 8.28
C PHE A 296 6.23 15.61 7.11
N PHE A 297 5.89 16.09 5.91
CA PHE A 297 5.87 15.22 4.74
C PHE A 297 7.27 14.78 4.32
N LEU A 298 8.30 15.60 4.51
CA LEU A 298 9.69 15.21 4.33
C LEU A 298 10.09 14.06 5.27
N ASP A 299 9.68 14.12 6.55
CA ASP A 299 9.91 13.04 7.51
C ASP A 299 9.20 11.74 7.10
N VAL A 300 7.99 11.85 6.55
CA VAL A 300 7.24 10.70 6.00
C VAL A 300 7.95 10.10 4.79
N LEU A 301 8.48 10.91 3.87
CA LEU A 301 9.22 10.44 2.70
C LEU A 301 10.53 9.76 3.11
N ASP A 302 11.20 10.30 4.13
CA ASP A 302 12.45 9.74 4.63
C ASP A 302 12.23 8.38 5.30
N VAL A 303 11.29 8.27 6.25
CA VAL A 303 11.00 6.99 6.91
C VAL A 303 10.58 5.92 5.90
N ARG A 304 9.81 6.29 4.87
CA ARG A 304 9.41 5.37 3.80
C ARG A 304 10.61 4.95 2.94
N THR A 305 11.54 5.86 2.67
CA THR A 305 12.79 5.55 1.95
C THR A 305 13.64 4.57 2.75
N GLN A 306 13.85 4.83 4.04
CA GLN A 306 14.59 3.94 4.93
C GLN A 306 13.95 2.56 5.03
N GLY A 307 12.61 2.46 5.15
CA GLY A 307 11.89 1.18 5.15
C GLY A 307 12.09 0.37 3.88
N GLY A 308 12.07 1.03 2.72
CA GLY A 308 12.37 0.37 1.44
C GLY A 308 13.81 -0.13 1.34
N MET A 309 14.78 0.67 1.81
CA MET A 309 16.20 0.27 1.82
C MET A 309 16.47 -0.87 2.81
N LEU A 310 15.89 -0.81 4.01
CA LEU A 310 16.04 -1.87 5.00
C LEU A 310 15.39 -3.18 4.55
N SER A 311 14.27 -3.13 3.81
CA SER A 311 13.65 -4.35 3.26
C SER A 311 14.57 -5.06 2.26
N LEU A 312 15.26 -4.31 1.39
CA LEU A 312 16.27 -4.87 0.48
C LEU A 312 17.46 -5.48 1.25
N LYS A 313 17.99 -4.75 2.24
CA LYS A 313 19.10 -5.20 3.08
C LYS A 313 18.76 -6.49 3.83
N ALA A 314 17.64 -6.53 4.53
CA ALA A 314 17.22 -7.66 5.35
C ALA A 314 16.98 -8.93 4.52
N THR A 315 16.34 -8.80 3.35
CA THR A 315 16.07 -9.95 2.48
C THR A 315 17.32 -10.47 1.79
N GLN A 316 18.29 -9.59 1.48
CA GLN A 316 19.61 -10.02 1.00
C GLN A 316 20.39 -10.74 2.11
N ALA A 317 20.36 -10.25 3.35
CA ALA A 317 20.96 -10.93 4.50
C ALA A 317 20.35 -12.33 4.69
N ALA A 318 19.00 -12.45 4.65
CA ALA A 318 18.33 -13.74 4.74
C ALA A 318 18.78 -14.72 3.67
N MET A 319 18.97 -14.26 2.43
CA MET A 319 19.49 -15.08 1.34
C MET A 319 20.92 -15.59 1.62
N LEU A 320 21.80 -14.73 2.13
CA LEU A 320 23.18 -15.10 2.47
C LEU A 320 23.23 -16.10 3.64
N HIS A 321 22.41 -15.89 4.68
CA HIS A 321 22.33 -16.80 5.84
C HIS A 321 21.79 -18.18 5.49
N GLN A 322 20.82 -18.27 4.56
CA GLN A 322 20.22 -19.53 4.10
C GLN A 322 21.05 -20.22 3.00
N GLY A 323 21.89 -19.47 2.29
CA GLY A 323 22.76 -20.00 1.24
C GLY A 323 21.96 -20.70 0.12
N ALA A 324 22.49 -21.81 -0.41
CA ALA A 324 21.90 -22.51 -1.55
C ALA A 324 20.43 -22.96 -1.32
N LYS A 325 20.03 -23.26 -0.08
CA LYS A 325 18.63 -23.60 0.24
C LYS A 325 17.70 -22.40 0.02
N GLY A 326 18.15 -21.20 0.40
CA GLY A 326 17.41 -19.96 0.22
C GLY A 326 17.24 -19.56 -1.25
N TYR A 327 18.10 -20.05 -2.14
CA TYR A 327 18.08 -19.71 -3.57
C TYR A 327 17.02 -20.48 -4.38
N LEU A 328 16.38 -21.49 -3.80
CA LEU A 328 15.30 -22.22 -4.47
C LEU A 328 14.04 -21.33 -4.61
N MET A 329 13.38 -21.38 -5.77
CA MET A 329 12.15 -20.61 -6.03
C MET A 329 11.02 -20.87 -5.01
N SER A 330 10.99 -22.06 -4.40
CA SER A 330 10.03 -22.40 -3.35
C SER A 330 10.44 -21.92 -1.95
N ALA A 331 11.64 -21.40 -1.78
CA ALA A 331 12.14 -20.97 -0.48
C ALA A 331 11.60 -19.57 -0.10
N ALA A 332 11.35 -19.37 1.20
CA ALA A 332 10.87 -18.10 1.72
C ALA A 332 11.84 -16.92 1.45
N PRO A 333 13.17 -17.06 1.65
CA PRO A 333 14.12 -15.99 1.33
C PRO A 333 14.06 -15.53 -0.12
N GLN A 334 13.94 -16.48 -1.07
CA GLN A 334 13.83 -16.16 -2.50
C GLN A 334 12.56 -15.37 -2.83
N ARG A 335 11.42 -15.75 -2.25
CA ARG A 335 10.17 -15.02 -2.41
C ARG A 335 10.29 -13.62 -1.81
N ARG A 336 10.74 -13.50 -0.55
CA ARG A 336 10.87 -12.21 0.16
C ARG A 336 11.85 -11.26 -0.53
N LEU A 337 12.92 -11.77 -1.15
CA LEU A 337 13.82 -10.94 -1.95
C LEU A 337 13.08 -10.24 -3.11
N ARG A 338 12.23 -10.97 -3.83
CA ARG A 338 11.41 -10.42 -4.93
C ARG A 338 10.32 -9.47 -4.41
N GLU A 339 9.68 -9.80 -3.28
CA GLU A 339 8.72 -8.94 -2.60
C GLU A 339 9.37 -7.62 -2.14
N ALA A 340 10.61 -7.65 -1.61
CA ALA A 340 11.34 -6.45 -1.20
C ALA A 340 11.72 -5.57 -2.40
N GLN A 341 12.10 -6.16 -3.53
CA GLN A 341 12.33 -5.41 -4.77
C GLN A 341 11.06 -4.65 -5.20
N PHE A 342 9.87 -5.27 -5.05
CA PHE A 342 8.61 -4.59 -5.30
C PHE A 342 8.38 -3.44 -4.31
N VAL A 343 8.65 -3.60 -3.02
CA VAL A 343 8.55 -2.52 -2.01
C VAL A 343 9.41 -1.31 -2.39
N ALA A 344 10.59 -1.55 -2.97
CA ALA A 344 11.49 -0.49 -3.41
C ALA A 344 10.97 0.29 -4.64
N ILE A 345 10.10 -0.32 -5.46
CA ILE A 345 9.61 0.26 -6.72
C ILE A 345 8.12 0.62 -6.72
N VAL A 346 7.32 0.14 -5.77
CA VAL A 346 5.90 0.54 -5.65
C VAL A 346 5.79 2.05 -5.41
N THR A 347 4.82 2.69 -6.06
CA THR A 347 4.69 4.16 -6.02
C THR A 347 4.21 4.67 -4.65
N PRO A 348 4.92 5.66 -4.04
CA PRO A 348 6.15 6.27 -4.55
C PRO A 348 7.38 5.37 -4.39
N ALA A 349 8.07 5.09 -5.50
CA ALA A 349 9.30 4.30 -5.51
C ALA A 349 10.45 5.05 -4.80
N ILE A 350 11.50 4.38 -4.33
CA ILE A 350 12.65 5.01 -3.68
C ILE A 350 13.21 6.19 -4.51
N LYS A 351 13.35 6.01 -5.82
CA LYS A 351 13.79 7.11 -6.70
C LYS A 351 12.83 8.30 -6.73
N HIS A 352 11.51 8.04 -6.65
CA HIS A 352 10.48 9.08 -6.61
C HIS A 352 10.49 9.78 -5.24
N LEU A 353 10.60 9.03 -4.14
CA LEU A 353 10.71 9.59 -2.79
C LEU A 353 11.91 10.55 -2.68
N ARG A 354 13.10 10.12 -3.11
CA ARG A 354 14.32 10.95 -3.11
C ARG A 354 14.18 12.19 -4.00
N TYR A 355 13.60 12.04 -5.20
CA TYR A 355 13.37 13.15 -6.11
C TYR A 355 12.40 14.18 -5.50
N LEU A 356 11.30 13.73 -4.94
CA LEU A 356 10.30 14.59 -4.29
C LEU A 356 10.88 15.29 -3.04
N SER A 357 11.66 14.57 -2.23
CA SER A 357 12.36 15.17 -1.07
C SER A 357 13.30 16.28 -1.53
N HIS A 358 14.07 16.05 -2.61
CA HIS A 358 14.95 17.08 -3.16
C HIS A 358 14.19 18.32 -3.65
N GLN A 359 13.06 18.13 -4.33
CA GLN A 359 12.20 19.23 -4.78
C GLN A 359 11.67 20.04 -3.60
N LEU A 360 11.09 19.37 -2.58
CA LEU A 360 10.51 20.03 -1.41
C LEU A 360 11.55 20.76 -0.57
N MET A 361 12.76 20.21 -0.39
CA MET A 361 13.86 20.89 0.31
C MET A 361 14.38 22.12 -0.43
N SER A 362 14.13 22.25 -1.72
CA SER A 362 14.52 23.41 -2.53
C SER A 362 13.52 24.55 -2.44
N GLU A 363 12.35 24.35 -1.81
CA GLU A 363 11.37 25.41 -1.60
C GLU A 363 11.88 26.42 -0.53
N PRO A 364 11.63 27.74 -0.71
CA PRO A 364 11.94 28.73 0.31
C PRO A 364 11.11 28.45 1.57
N ASN A 365 11.77 28.42 2.74
CA ASN A 365 11.22 28.17 4.10
C ASN A 365 11.12 26.72 4.58
N VAL A 366 11.78 25.76 3.93
CA VAL A 366 11.90 24.39 4.42
C VAL A 366 13.20 24.20 5.19
N ARG A 367 13.17 23.39 6.28
CA ARG A 367 14.37 23.01 7.02
C ARG A 367 15.39 22.36 6.10
N ARG A 368 16.65 22.86 6.09
CA ARG A 368 17.76 22.34 5.29
C ARG A 368 18.59 21.25 6.00
N GLU A 369 18.17 20.82 7.20
CA GLU A 369 18.89 19.86 8.02
C GLU A 369 18.31 18.46 7.89
N ILE A 370 18.46 17.85 6.70
CA ILE A 370 18.36 16.39 6.58
C ILE A 370 19.70 15.92 6.03
N GLU A 371 20.57 15.46 6.92
CA GLU A 371 21.76 14.71 6.51
C GLU A 371 21.30 13.35 5.95
N PHE A 372 21.44 13.20 4.64
CA PHE A 372 21.34 11.89 4.02
C PHE A 372 22.58 11.07 4.44
N HIS A 373 22.45 10.24 5.44
CA HIS A 373 23.44 9.18 5.65
C HIS A 373 23.33 8.20 4.49
N ILE A 374 24.32 8.30 3.59
CA ILE A 374 24.54 7.38 2.46
C ILE A 374 25.19 6.12 2.99
#